data_44937cea6fe9530afd6cac2894532e58
#
_entry.id   44937cea6fe9530afd6cac2894532e58
#
_cell.length_a   1.000
_cell.length_b   1.000
_cell.length_c   1.000
_cell.angle_alpha   90.00
_cell.angle_beta   90.00
_cell.angle_gamma   90.00
#
_symmetry.space_group_name_H-M   'P 1'
#
loop_
_entity.id
_entity.type
_entity.pdbx_description
1 polymer ?
#
loop_
_entity_poly.entity_id
_entity_poly.type
_entity_poly.pdbx_seq_one_letter_code
_entity_poly.pdbx_strand_id
1 'polypeptide(L)'
;TLTDSSAASDVYKRQNYATLTTSSSITSEYIPWNNNSHKKIIKGLLVNTKNANTFTGKQGKDSIDVLAKNLSRLLTIKESKSQKGTSETVKIKDLIFASTGVIGEEFPVESIKERLPDLVDRLRSEQNKMFWLKIASAIMTTDTKPKVAYEEIIIGDEIIRICGIAKGSGMIAPNLATMLSFVFTNADINSNLLKTLLKRATANSFLSL
;
A
#
# COMPACT_ATOMS: atom_id res chain seq x y z
N THR A 1 2.14 -4.86 3.07
CA THR A 1 3.53 -4.45 2.86
C THR A 1 4.42 -5.64 3.08
N LEU A 2 5.31 -5.86 2.18
CA LEU A 2 6.18 -7.02 2.16
C LEU A 2 7.59 -6.54 2.47
N THR A 3 8.22 -7.14 3.41
CA THR A 3 9.57 -6.83 3.86
C THR A 3 10.54 -7.96 3.58
N ASP A 4 11.81 -7.67 3.66
CA ASP A 4 12.93 -8.46 3.22
C ASP A 4 13.02 -9.88 3.82
N SER A 5 13.65 -10.81 3.08
CA SER A 5 13.81 -12.22 3.38
C SER A 5 14.77 -12.55 4.53
N SER A 6 15.63 -11.61 4.94
CA SER A 6 16.51 -11.81 6.11
C SER A 6 15.74 -11.78 7.43
N ALA A 7 14.47 -11.38 7.39
CA ALA A 7 13.61 -11.21 8.54
C ALA A 7 12.30 -11.98 8.37
N ALA A 8 12.36 -13.28 8.11
CA ALA A 8 11.17 -14.13 8.05
C ALA A 8 10.31 -14.08 9.34
N SER A 9 10.85 -13.60 10.45
CA SER A 9 10.14 -13.27 11.68
C SER A 9 9.49 -11.89 11.68
N ASP A 10 9.77 -11.03 10.68
CA ASP A 10 9.47 -9.60 10.69
C ASP A 10 8.38 -9.16 9.71
N VAL A 11 7.72 -10.09 9.04
CA VAL A 11 6.68 -9.82 8.02
C VAL A 11 5.55 -8.90 8.52
N TYR A 12 5.39 -8.76 9.82
CA TYR A 12 4.37 -7.95 10.47
C TYR A 12 4.91 -6.89 11.44
N LYS A 13 6.22 -6.62 11.41
CA LYS A 13 6.77 -5.53 12.22
C LYS A 13 6.16 -4.20 11.81
N ARG A 14 6.00 -3.35 12.80
CA ARG A 14 5.59 -1.95 12.61
C ARG A 14 6.58 -1.26 11.69
N GLN A 15 6.09 -0.71 10.58
CA GLN A 15 6.91 -0.03 9.59
C GLN A 15 6.64 1.45 9.57
N ASN A 16 7.72 2.23 9.53
CA ASN A 16 7.63 3.64 9.21
C ASN A 16 7.07 3.82 7.80
N TYR A 17 6.24 4.83 7.60
CA TYR A 17 5.72 5.16 6.28
C TYR A 17 5.55 6.66 6.10
N ALA A 18 5.50 7.07 4.85
CA ALA A 18 5.11 8.41 4.45
C ALA A 18 4.18 8.33 3.24
N THR A 19 3.26 9.27 3.13
CA THR A 19 2.34 9.38 2.01
C THR A 19 2.34 10.79 1.45
N LEU A 20 2.14 10.87 0.13
CA LEU A 20 1.69 12.06 -0.57
C LEU A 20 0.38 11.72 -1.26
N THR A 21 -0.59 12.58 -1.16
CA THR A 21 -1.91 12.41 -1.76
C THR A 21 -2.22 13.57 -2.70
N THR A 22 -3.19 13.37 -3.58
CA THR A 22 -3.65 14.41 -4.50
C THR A 22 -4.13 15.66 -3.74
N SER A 23 -3.96 16.82 -4.36
CA SER A 23 -4.56 18.08 -3.94
C SER A 23 -5.95 18.33 -4.54
N SER A 24 -6.48 17.40 -5.34
CA SER A 24 -7.83 17.49 -5.88
C SER A 24 -8.87 17.60 -4.77
N SER A 25 -9.89 18.42 -4.99
CA SER A 25 -11.08 18.50 -4.12
C SER A 25 -11.95 17.23 -4.19
N ILE A 26 -11.80 16.47 -5.26
CA ILE A 26 -12.50 15.20 -5.48
C ILE A 26 -11.50 14.08 -5.20
N THR A 27 -11.66 13.42 -4.07
CA THR A 27 -10.76 12.36 -3.63
C THR A 27 -11.51 11.03 -3.46
N SER A 28 -10.76 9.95 -3.45
CA SER A 28 -11.29 8.67 -3.02
C SER A 28 -11.57 8.67 -1.51
N GLU A 29 -12.60 7.94 -1.09
CA GLU A 29 -13.04 7.85 0.31
C GLU A 29 -11.95 7.33 1.27
N TYR A 30 -10.98 6.57 0.77
CA TYR A 30 -9.89 6.10 1.62
C TYR A 30 -8.85 7.17 1.94
N ILE A 31 -8.75 8.29 1.20
CA ILE A 31 -7.80 9.37 1.53
C ILE A 31 -8.15 10.01 2.88
N PRO A 32 -9.36 10.54 3.09
CA PRO A 32 -9.74 11.04 4.41
C PRO A 32 -9.76 9.91 5.46
N TRP A 33 -10.14 8.69 5.10
CA TRP A 33 -10.10 7.56 6.02
C TRP A 33 -8.67 7.28 6.51
N ASN A 34 -7.70 7.17 5.61
CA ASN A 34 -6.29 7.02 5.93
C ASN A 34 -5.81 8.17 6.83
N ASN A 35 -6.11 9.41 6.52
CA ASN A 35 -5.67 10.58 7.29
C ASN A 35 -6.21 10.59 8.72
N ASN A 36 -7.44 10.11 8.92
CA ASN A 36 -8.08 10.06 10.24
C ASN A 36 -7.64 8.86 11.09
N SER A 37 -7.22 7.77 10.45
CA SER A 37 -6.95 6.49 11.12
C SER A 37 -5.51 6.32 11.56
N HIS A 38 -4.56 7.11 11.02
CA HIS A 38 -3.17 6.75 11.08
C HIS A 38 -2.30 7.52 12.03
N LYS A 39 -1.44 6.74 12.65
CA LYS A 39 -0.21 7.13 13.31
C LYS A 39 0.97 6.92 12.34
N LYS A 40 2.18 7.12 12.83
CA LYS A 40 3.42 7.07 12.03
C LYS A 40 3.82 5.67 11.51
N ILE A 41 3.11 4.63 11.89
CA ILE A 41 3.51 3.23 11.72
C ILE A 41 2.34 2.42 11.17
N ILE A 42 2.58 1.57 10.19
CA ILE A 42 1.58 0.67 9.59
C ILE A 42 2.03 -0.80 9.65
N LYS A 43 1.06 -1.70 9.54
CA LYS A 43 1.25 -3.16 9.46
C LYS A 43 0.68 -3.77 8.18
N GLY A 44 -0.16 -3.05 7.45
CA GLY A 44 -0.76 -3.57 6.22
C GLY A 44 -1.23 -2.49 5.26
N LEU A 45 -1.11 -2.81 3.97
CA LEU A 45 -1.63 -2.03 2.86
C LEU A 45 -2.52 -2.94 2.00
N LEU A 46 -3.77 -2.53 1.79
CA LEU A 46 -4.67 -3.17 0.83
C LEU A 46 -4.89 -2.23 -0.37
N VAL A 47 -4.62 -2.73 -1.56
CA VAL A 47 -4.84 -2.00 -2.82
C VAL A 47 -5.96 -2.67 -3.58
N ASN A 48 -7.00 -1.91 -3.94
CA ASN A 48 -8.07 -2.33 -4.82
C ASN A 48 -7.92 -1.69 -6.20
N THR A 49 -8.25 -2.45 -7.24
CA THR A 49 -8.24 -2.00 -8.63
C THR A 49 -9.62 -2.13 -9.26
N LYS A 50 -9.82 -1.50 -10.42
CA LYS A 50 -11.06 -1.43 -11.21
C LYS A 50 -12.14 -0.49 -10.66
N ASN A 51 -12.14 -0.17 -9.37
CA ASN A 51 -13.04 0.81 -8.77
C ASN A 51 -12.23 1.78 -7.90
N ALA A 52 -12.36 3.08 -8.12
CA ALA A 52 -11.57 4.11 -7.45
C ALA A 52 -12.09 4.46 -6.04
N ASN A 53 -13.25 3.96 -5.65
CA ASN A 53 -13.95 4.36 -4.43
C ASN A 53 -14.05 5.89 -4.30
N THR A 54 -14.44 6.54 -5.40
CA THR A 54 -14.59 8.00 -5.53
C THR A 54 -16.01 8.31 -5.94
N PHE A 55 -16.63 9.32 -5.34
CA PHE A 55 -18.07 9.62 -5.48
C PHE A 55 -18.98 8.47 -5.02
N THR A 56 -18.55 7.67 -4.10
CA THR A 56 -19.32 6.56 -3.52
C THR A 56 -20.00 6.95 -2.20
N GLY A 57 -19.65 8.12 -1.66
CA GLY A 57 -20.24 8.70 -0.46
C GLY A 57 -20.18 7.77 0.76
N LYS A 58 -21.28 7.71 1.51
CA LYS A 58 -21.32 6.92 2.74
C LYS A 58 -21.07 5.43 2.51
N GLN A 59 -21.58 4.86 1.42
CA GLN A 59 -21.39 3.46 1.09
C GLN A 59 -19.88 3.12 0.93
N GLY A 60 -19.14 3.93 0.19
CA GLY A 60 -17.70 3.73 -0.01
C GLY A 60 -16.89 3.84 1.28
N LYS A 61 -17.25 4.76 2.17
CA LYS A 61 -16.63 4.93 3.48
C LYS A 61 -16.91 3.75 4.41
N ASP A 62 -18.18 3.36 4.55
CA ASP A 62 -18.60 2.24 5.39
C ASP A 62 -17.95 0.93 4.90
N SER A 63 -17.78 0.78 3.60
CA SER A 63 -17.09 -0.35 2.98
C SER A 63 -15.63 -0.47 3.41
N ILE A 64 -14.90 0.64 3.54
CA ILE A 64 -13.52 0.61 4.03
C ILE A 64 -13.49 0.11 5.48
N ASP A 65 -14.42 0.53 6.32
CA ASP A 65 -14.52 0.09 7.72
C ASP A 65 -14.78 -1.42 7.82
N VAL A 66 -15.64 -1.97 6.94
CA VAL A 66 -15.90 -3.40 6.83
C VAL A 66 -14.63 -4.17 6.44
N LEU A 67 -13.93 -3.70 5.39
CA LEU A 67 -12.69 -4.33 4.95
C LEU A 67 -11.59 -4.23 6.01
N ALA A 68 -11.47 -3.10 6.68
CA ALA A 68 -10.47 -2.86 7.72
C ALA A 68 -10.65 -3.82 8.91
N LYS A 69 -11.90 -4.00 9.38
CA LYS A 69 -12.22 -4.97 10.44
C LYS A 69 -11.88 -6.41 10.04
N ASN A 70 -12.26 -6.83 8.83
CA ASN A 70 -11.97 -8.17 8.35
C ASN A 70 -10.47 -8.43 8.15
N LEU A 71 -9.77 -7.50 7.50
CA LEU A 71 -8.33 -7.62 7.25
C LEU A 71 -7.53 -7.62 8.56
N SER A 72 -7.86 -6.73 9.51
CA SER A 72 -7.27 -6.68 10.85
C SER A 72 -7.36 -8.04 11.55
N ARG A 73 -8.56 -8.66 11.56
CA ARG A 73 -8.80 -9.97 12.15
C ARG A 73 -7.97 -11.07 11.47
N LEU A 74 -7.98 -11.11 10.13
CA LEU A 74 -7.27 -12.14 9.36
C LEU A 74 -5.75 -12.05 9.55
N LEU A 75 -5.19 -10.84 9.53
CA LEU A 75 -3.77 -10.62 9.76
C LEU A 75 -3.36 -11.00 11.19
N THR A 76 -4.18 -10.68 12.19
CA THR A 76 -3.94 -11.09 13.59
C THR A 76 -3.91 -12.62 13.72
N ILE A 77 -4.84 -13.33 13.08
CA ILE A 77 -4.86 -14.82 13.08
C ILE A 77 -3.60 -15.38 12.40
N LYS A 78 -3.19 -14.81 11.28
CA LYS A 78 -1.99 -15.25 10.57
C LYS A 78 -0.72 -15.01 11.39
N GLU A 79 -0.61 -13.86 12.04
CA GLU A 79 0.50 -13.54 12.93
C GLU A 79 0.57 -14.53 14.10
N SER A 80 -0.56 -14.84 14.73
CA SER A 80 -0.64 -15.82 15.83
C SER A 80 -0.18 -17.22 15.43
N LYS A 81 -0.39 -17.61 14.17
CA LYS A 81 0.07 -18.92 13.65
C LYS A 81 1.55 -18.96 13.32
N SER A 82 2.16 -17.83 12.99
CA SER A 82 3.55 -17.74 12.55
C SER A 82 4.56 -17.59 13.70
N GLN A 83 4.11 -17.09 14.86
CA GLN A 83 4.98 -16.87 16.02
C GLN A 83 4.61 -17.78 17.18
N LYS A 84 5.59 -18.57 17.66
CA LYS A 84 5.51 -19.26 18.96
C LYS A 84 5.80 -18.25 20.07
N GLY A 85 4.83 -17.42 20.44
CA GLY A 85 5.00 -16.41 21.47
C GLY A 85 3.94 -15.31 21.37
N THR A 86 4.08 -14.20 22.07
CA THR A 86 3.14 -13.09 22.15
C THR A 86 2.80 -12.53 20.77
N SER A 87 1.65 -12.91 20.20
CA SER A 87 1.17 -12.35 18.95
C SER A 87 0.65 -10.94 19.21
N GLU A 88 1.22 -9.96 18.53
CA GLU A 88 0.75 -8.59 18.58
C GLU A 88 -0.49 -8.42 17.69
N THR A 89 -1.60 -7.96 18.25
CA THR A 89 -2.83 -7.74 17.51
C THR A 89 -2.64 -6.65 16.44
N VAL A 90 -3.01 -6.94 15.21
CA VAL A 90 -3.08 -5.95 14.14
C VAL A 90 -4.34 -5.12 14.33
N LYS A 91 -4.21 -3.83 14.58
CA LYS A 91 -5.34 -2.92 14.80
C LYS A 91 -5.80 -2.30 13.48
N ILE A 92 -7.06 -1.90 13.40
CA ILE A 92 -7.61 -1.21 12.23
C ILE A 92 -6.76 0.01 11.83
N LYS A 93 -6.30 0.78 12.81
CA LYS A 93 -5.43 1.95 12.60
C LYS A 93 -4.03 1.62 12.07
N ASP A 94 -3.62 0.37 12.08
CA ASP A 94 -2.34 -0.10 11.55
C ASP A 94 -2.44 -0.45 10.05
N LEU A 95 -3.62 -0.22 9.44
CA LEU A 95 -3.90 -0.51 8.03
C LEU A 95 -4.03 0.76 7.21
N ILE A 96 -3.60 0.72 5.95
CA ILE A 96 -3.89 1.75 4.95
C ILE A 96 -4.49 1.13 3.71
N PHE A 97 -5.23 1.93 2.97
CA PHE A 97 -5.94 1.51 1.77
C PHE A 97 -5.58 2.40 0.59
N ALA A 98 -5.60 1.82 -0.60
CA ALA A 98 -5.50 2.54 -1.85
C ALA A 98 -6.45 1.92 -2.88
N SER A 99 -6.99 2.73 -3.78
CA SER A 99 -7.94 2.28 -4.79
C SER A 99 -7.73 3.02 -6.09
N THR A 100 -8.01 2.37 -7.20
CA THR A 100 -7.92 2.96 -8.54
C THR A 100 -8.89 2.27 -9.49
N GLY A 101 -9.43 3.01 -10.47
CA GLY A 101 -10.33 2.49 -11.48
C GLY A 101 -11.50 3.42 -11.76
N VAL A 102 -12.68 2.87 -11.99
CA VAL A 102 -13.90 3.61 -12.34
C VAL A 102 -14.35 4.47 -11.15
N ILE A 103 -14.85 5.66 -11.46
CA ILE A 103 -15.35 6.66 -10.51
C ILE A 103 -16.89 6.64 -10.56
N GLY A 104 -17.53 6.78 -9.40
CA GLY A 104 -19.00 6.91 -9.30
C GLY A 104 -19.77 5.59 -9.32
N GLU A 105 -19.07 4.46 -9.39
CA GLU A 105 -19.69 3.14 -9.24
C GLU A 105 -19.65 2.68 -7.78
N GLU A 106 -20.68 1.92 -7.38
CA GLU A 106 -20.75 1.32 -6.05
C GLU A 106 -19.48 0.49 -5.75
N PHE A 107 -18.93 0.68 -4.55
CA PHE A 107 -17.71 -0.02 -4.17
C PHE A 107 -18.01 -1.50 -3.86
N PRO A 108 -17.33 -2.47 -4.52
CA PRO A 108 -17.65 -3.88 -4.48
C PRO A 108 -17.14 -4.57 -3.20
N VAL A 109 -17.61 -4.13 -2.04
CA VAL A 109 -17.09 -4.55 -0.73
C VAL A 109 -17.19 -6.06 -0.48
N GLU A 110 -18.30 -6.69 -0.85
CA GLU A 110 -18.51 -8.13 -0.59
C GLU A 110 -17.55 -8.98 -1.43
N SER A 111 -17.39 -8.67 -2.72
CA SER A 111 -16.44 -9.38 -3.59
C SER A 111 -14.99 -9.28 -3.09
N ILE A 112 -14.61 -8.12 -2.54
CA ILE A 112 -13.26 -7.94 -1.97
C ILE A 112 -13.15 -8.73 -0.67
N LYS A 113 -14.14 -8.64 0.21
CA LYS A 113 -14.20 -9.33 1.50
C LYS A 113 -14.08 -10.85 1.34
N GLU A 114 -14.77 -11.43 0.37
CA GLU A 114 -14.67 -12.86 0.06
C GLU A 114 -13.26 -13.31 -0.35
N ARG A 115 -12.48 -12.42 -0.97
CA ARG A 115 -11.10 -12.70 -1.41
C ARG A 115 -10.04 -12.46 -0.34
N LEU A 116 -10.36 -11.73 0.73
CA LEU A 116 -9.37 -11.40 1.76
C LEU A 116 -8.70 -12.61 2.41
N PRO A 117 -9.40 -13.71 2.76
CA PRO A 117 -8.76 -14.88 3.36
C PRO A 117 -7.68 -15.48 2.46
N ASP A 118 -7.98 -15.66 1.18
CA ASP A 118 -7.06 -16.19 0.18
C ASP A 118 -5.85 -15.25 -0.04
N LEU A 119 -6.09 -13.94 -0.10
CA LEU A 119 -5.03 -12.94 -0.20
C LEU A 119 -4.09 -12.98 1.01
N VAL A 120 -4.65 -13.05 2.22
CA VAL A 120 -3.85 -13.11 3.45
C VAL A 120 -3.07 -14.42 3.53
N ASP A 121 -3.66 -15.54 3.14
CA ASP A 121 -2.97 -16.83 3.11
C ASP A 121 -1.77 -16.85 2.16
N ARG A 122 -1.87 -16.14 1.04
CA ARG A 122 -0.80 -16.04 0.03
C ARG A 122 0.31 -15.05 0.39
N LEU A 123 0.19 -14.29 1.47
CA LEU A 123 1.30 -13.44 1.93
C LEU A 123 2.52 -14.31 2.24
N ARG A 124 3.65 -13.98 1.63
CA ARG A 124 4.93 -14.66 1.80
C ARG A 124 5.98 -13.68 2.31
N SER A 125 6.96 -14.21 3.03
CA SER A 125 8.14 -13.47 3.45
C SER A 125 9.17 -13.31 2.33
N GLU A 126 9.21 -14.25 1.40
CA GLU A 126 10.14 -14.23 0.27
C GLU A 126 9.64 -13.30 -0.83
N GLN A 127 10.52 -12.41 -1.27
CA GLN A 127 10.26 -11.42 -2.29
C GLN A 127 11.38 -11.47 -3.33
N ASN A 128 11.01 -11.77 -4.56
CA ASN A 128 11.90 -11.74 -5.69
C ASN A 128 11.38 -10.76 -6.77
N LYS A 129 12.18 -10.51 -7.80
CA LYS A 129 11.80 -9.60 -8.91
C LYS A 129 10.47 -10.00 -9.56
N MET A 130 10.21 -11.30 -9.71
CA MET A 130 8.95 -11.80 -10.30
C MET A 130 7.73 -11.49 -9.41
N PHE A 131 7.90 -11.51 -8.09
CA PHE A 131 6.85 -11.14 -7.14
C PHE A 131 6.46 -9.66 -7.31
N TRP A 132 7.44 -8.75 -7.37
CA TRP A 132 7.20 -7.33 -7.59
C TRP A 132 6.53 -7.04 -8.94
N LEU A 133 6.93 -7.77 -9.99
CA LEU A 133 6.31 -7.67 -11.30
C LEU A 133 4.83 -8.09 -11.26
N LYS A 134 4.49 -9.15 -10.55
CA LYS A 134 3.09 -9.58 -10.35
C LYS A 134 2.26 -8.53 -9.62
N ILE A 135 2.80 -7.92 -8.56
CA ILE A 135 2.11 -6.84 -7.84
C ILE A 135 1.92 -5.62 -8.73
N ALA A 136 2.96 -5.19 -9.44
CA ALA A 136 2.86 -4.07 -10.38
C ALA A 136 1.81 -4.32 -11.48
N SER A 137 1.72 -5.56 -11.98
CA SER A 137 0.69 -5.96 -12.95
C SER A 137 -0.71 -5.95 -12.34
N ALA A 138 -0.85 -6.35 -11.08
CA ALA A 138 -2.15 -6.40 -10.40
C ALA A 138 -2.76 -5.02 -10.13
N ILE A 139 -1.94 -3.97 -10.02
CA ILE A 139 -2.44 -2.60 -9.81
C ILE A 139 -2.71 -1.83 -11.12
N MET A 140 -2.40 -2.40 -12.28
CA MET A 140 -2.65 -1.80 -13.57
C MET A 140 -4.16 -1.64 -13.84
N THR A 141 -4.50 -0.60 -14.59
CA THR A 141 -5.85 -0.39 -15.15
C THR A 141 -5.79 -0.25 -16.66
N THR A 142 -5.38 0.92 -17.16
CA THR A 142 -5.20 1.20 -18.60
C THR A 142 -3.73 1.13 -19.02
N ASP A 143 -2.85 0.79 -18.11
CA ASP A 143 -1.42 0.64 -18.39
C ASP A 143 -1.17 -0.50 -19.36
N THR A 144 -0.25 -0.31 -20.31
CA THR A 144 0.15 -1.33 -21.28
C THR A 144 1.27 -2.25 -20.77
N LYS A 145 2.03 -1.77 -19.77
CA LYS A 145 3.15 -2.49 -19.17
C LYS A 145 3.24 -2.21 -17.66
N PRO A 146 3.60 -3.19 -16.84
CA PRO A 146 3.88 -2.97 -15.42
C PRO A 146 5.13 -2.10 -15.26
N LYS A 147 5.07 -1.18 -14.28
CA LYS A 147 6.17 -0.28 -13.96
C LYS A 147 6.78 -0.71 -12.64
N VAL A 148 8.02 -1.20 -12.71
CA VAL A 148 8.83 -1.65 -11.57
C VAL A 148 10.22 -1.07 -11.71
N ALA A 149 10.74 -0.53 -10.62
CA ALA A 149 12.13 -0.14 -10.48
C ALA A 149 12.73 -0.82 -9.24
N TYR A 150 13.98 -1.25 -9.33
CA TYR A 150 14.68 -1.91 -8.24
C TYR A 150 16.12 -1.45 -8.21
N GLU A 151 16.56 -0.99 -7.05
CA GLU A 151 17.91 -0.51 -6.80
C GLU A 151 18.47 -1.11 -5.52
N GLU A 152 19.77 -1.38 -5.52
CA GLU A 152 20.53 -1.77 -4.34
C GLU A 152 21.70 -0.80 -4.16
N ILE A 153 21.88 -0.33 -2.94
CA ILE A 153 23.03 0.53 -2.56
C ILE A 153 23.67 -0.03 -1.29
N ILE A 154 24.96 0.12 -1.19
CA ILE A 154 25.72 -0.27 0.00
C ILE A 154 26.00 0.98 0.82
N ILE A 155 25.59 0.97 2.09
CA ILE A 155 25.86 2.05 3.04
C ILE A 155 26.54 1.43 4.25
N GLY A 156 27.84 1.68 4.40
CA GLY A 156 28.67 0.94 5.36
C GLY A 156 28.70 -0.54 4.99
N ASP A 157 28.33 -1.41 5.93
CA ASP A 157 28.26 -2.87 5.74
C ASP A 157 26.84 -3.36 5.38
N GLU A 158 25.86 -2.43 5.22
CA GLU A 158 24.47 -2.76 4.99
C GLU A 158 24.08 -2.63 3.52
N ILE A 159 23.35 -3.62 2.99
CA ILE A 159 22.76 -3.56 1.66
C ILE A 159 21.34 -2.98 1.79
N ILE A 160 21.17 -1.76 1.31
CA ILE A 160 19.89 -1.11 1.25
C ILE A 160 19.24 -1.41 -0.10
N ARG A 161 18.03 -1.95 -0.05
CA ARG A 161 17.21 -2.27 -1.23
C ARG A 161 16.04 -1.32 -1.32
N ILE A 162 15.78 -0.85 -2.53
CA ILE A 162 14.65 0.02 -2.84
C ILE A 162 13.89 -0.59 -4.00
N CYS A 163 12.61 -0.84 -3.81
CA CYS A 163 11.72 -1.33 -4.85
C CYS A 163 10.56 -0.36 -5.03
N GLY A 164 10.40 0.18 -6.24
CA GLY A 164 9.30 1.04 -6.64
C GLY A 164 8.36 0.31 -7.60
N ILE A 165 7.06 0.43 -7.36
CA ILE A 165 6.02 0.03 -8.31
C ILE A 165 5.08 1.20 -8.54
N ALA A 166 4.61 1.35 -9.78
CA ALA A 166 3.71 2.44 -10.12
C ALA A 166 2.70 2.02 -11.19
N LYS A 167 1.57 2.72 -11.23
CA LYS A 167 0.57 2.62 -12.29
C LYS A 167 0.09 4.01 -12.71
N GLY A 168 -0.33 4.14 -13.95
CA GLY A 168 -0.83 5.33 -14.60
C GLY A 168 -0.28 5.44 -16.01
N SER A 169 -1.10 5.76 -17.00
CA SER A 169 -0.69 5.85 -18.40
C SER A 169 -1.22 7.08 -19.14
N GLY A 170 -2.53 7.30 -19.20
CA GLY A 170 -3.14 8.29 -20.08
C GLY A 170 -3.72 9.52 -19.37
N MET A 171 -4.08 9.41 -18.13
CA MET A 171 -4.67 10.50 -17.34
C MET A 171 -3.73 10.84 -16.18
N ILE A 172 -2.51 11.21 -16.51
CA ILE A 172 -1.54 11.71 -15.54
C ILE A 172 -1.66 13.24 -15.59
N ALA A 173 -2.63 13.75 -14.83
CA ALA A 173 -2.73 15.20 -14.64
C ALA A 173 -1.76 15.63 -13.54
N PRO A 174 -1.25 16.88 -13.56
CA PRO A 174 -0.49 17.44 -12.48
C PRO A 174 -1.23 17.28 -11.13
N ASN A 175 -0.49 17.36 -10.03
CA ASN A 175 -1.01 17.23 -8.66
C ASN A 175 -1.44 15.80 -8.23
N LEU A 176 -0.79 14.76 -8.76
CA LEU A 176 -0.96 13.36 -8.35
C LEU A 176 -2.37 12.78 -8.59
N ALA A 177 -3.09 13.28 -9.59
CA ALA A 177 -4.37 12.69 -9.96
C ALA A 177 -4.15 11.34 -10.68
N THR A 178 -4.97 10.35 -10.36
CA THR A 178 -5.12 9.06 -11.08
C THR A 178 -3.90 8.12 -11.04
N MET A 179 -2.83 8.47 -10.33
CA MET A 179 -1.63 7.64 -10.21
C MET A 179 -1.56 6.98 -8.83
N LEU A 180 -1.10 5.73 -8.81
CA LEU A 180 -0.64 5.07 -7.59
C LEU A 180 0.84 4.72 -7.75
N SER A 181 1.63 5.03 -6.75
CA SER A 181 3.03 4.60 -6.65
C SER A 181 3.34 4.18 -5.23
N PHE A 182 4.08 3.09 -5.10
CA PHE A 182 4.52 2.54 -3.83
C PHE A 182 6.02 2.30 -3.90
N VAL A 183 6.74 2.76 -2.88
CA VAL A 183 8.18 2.55 -2.74
C VAL A 183 8.41 1.81 -1.42
N PHE A 184 9.13 0.71 -1.51
CA PHE A 184 9.47 -0.15 -0.38
C PHE A 184 11.00 -0.16 -0.19
N THR A 185 11.43 -0.17 1.06
CA THR A 185 12.85 -0.27 1.40
C THR A 185 13.03 -1.03 2.71
N ASN A 186 14.18 -1.69 2.88
CA ASN A 186 14.62 -2.27 4.13
C ASN A 186 15.41 -1.28 5.01
N ALA A 187 15.63 -0.05 4.53
CA ALA A 187 16.29 0.98 5.32
C ALA A 187 15.43 1.39 6.53
N ASP A 188 16.05 1.45 7.70
CA ASP A 188 15.39 1.98 8.91
C ASP A 188 15.41 3.52 8.88
N ILE A 189 14.36 4.10 8.36
CA ILE A 189 14.20 5.54 8.18
C ILE A 189 13.02 6.02 9.03
N ASN A 190 13.23 7.01 9.89
CA ASN A 190 12.12 7.58 10.64
C ASN A 190 11.11 8.30 9.71
N SER A 191 9.84 8.36 10.12
CA SER A 191 8.75 8.87 9.29
C SER A 191 8.91 10.33 8.83
N ASN A 192 9.60 11.17 9.60
CA ASN A 192 9.82 12.58 9.24
C ASN A 192 10.82 12.70 8.10
N LEU A 193 11.95 11.98 8.21
CA LEU A 193 12.95 11.93 7.15
C LEU A 193 12.38 11.27 5.89
N LEU A 194 11.65 10.16 6.06
CA LEU A 194 10.99 9.47 4.96
C LEU A 194 10.03 10.39 4.18
N LYS A 195 9.25 11.21 4.91
CA LYS A 195 8.36 12.22 4.29
C LYS A 195 9.13 13.29 3.53
N THR A 196 10.26 13.73 4.06
CA THR A 196 11.12 14.72 3.39
C THR A 196 11.74 14.15 2.12
N LEU A 197 12.28 12.93 2.19
CA LEU A 197 12.84 12.22 1.04
C LEU A 197 11.78 11.97 -0.04
N LEU A 198 10.59 11.52 0.36
CA LEU A 198 9.48 11.29 -0.56
C LEU A 198 9.08 12.57 -1.29
N LYS A 199 8.94 13.71 -0.58
CA LYS A 199 8.64 15.00 -1.20
C LYS A 199 9.71 15.42 -2.23
N ARG A 200 10.99 15.29 -1.87
CA ARG A 200 12.11 15.65 -2.78
C ARG A 200 12.13 14.75 -4.02
N ALA A 201 12.02 13.45 -3.83
CA ALA A 201 11.99 12.49 -4.93
C ALA A 201 10.81 12.73 -5.87
N THR A 202 9.62 12.99 -5.32
CA THR A 202 8.41 13.24 -6.08
C THR A 202 8.48 14.54 -6.88
N ALA A 203 9.05 15.61 -6.30
CA ALA A 203 9.21 16.90 -6.98
C ALA A 203 10.10 16.80 -8.23
N ASN A 204 11.08 15.90 -8.20
CA ASN A 204 12.03 15.71 -9.32
C ASN A 204 11.61 14.55 -10.26
N SER A 205 10.42 13.99 -10.10
CA SER A 205 9.92 12.88 -10.92
C SER A 205 8.44 13.04 -11.24
N PHE A 206 7.56 12.57 -10.37
CA PHE A 206 6.12 12.51 -10.62
C PHE A 206 5.43 13.87 -10.72
N LEU A 207 5.98 14.92 -10.12
CA LEU A 207 5.43 16.28 -10.18
C LEU A 207 6.09 17.15 -11.25
N SER A 208 7.10 16.63 -11.95
CA SER A 208 7.79 17.32 -13.05
C SER A 208 7.29 16.92 -14.45
N LEU A 209 6.25 16.11 -14.53
CA LEU A 209 5.62 15.61 -15.76
C LEU A 209 4.55 16.55 -16.27
#